data_6ddde41cda6aeea5c8833bef1bf36875
#
_entry.id   6ddde41cda6aeea5c8833bef1bf36875
#
_cell.length_a   1.000
_cell.length_b   1.000
_cell.length_c   1.000
_cell.angle_alpha   90.00
_cell.angle_beta   90.00
_cell.angle_gamma   90.00
#
_symmetry.space_group_name_H-M   'P 1'
#
loop_
_entity.id
_entity.type
_entity.pdbx_description
1 polymer ?
#
loop_
_entity_poly.entity_id
_entity_poly.type
_entity_poly.pdbx_seq_one_letter_code
_entity_poly.pdbx_strand_id
1 'polypeptide(L)'
;MSPPLRLPARLGALLLTLLAATACAAGPDTAEPFEYLQQADVTILSGDKSHEFRVWIADTPLRRSRGLMFIRELAPDRGMLFLYDFPQFAYFWMQNTYVSLDLLFIGPDGRIVNIAEHTTPLSTRLIESEAPVAAVLEVIAGTVHGLGIRVGDRVLQSALGVQEAR
;
A
#
# COMPACT_ATOMS: atom_id res chain seq x y z
N MET A 1 62.80 54.86 -43.07
CA MET A 1 62.00 54.99 -41.82
C MET A 1 60.62 54.35 -42.11
N SER A 2 60.48 53.10 -41.76
CA SER A 2 59.24 52.30 -41.94
C SER A 2 58.55 52.14 -40.62
N PRO A 3 57.22 52.32 -40.47
CA PRO A 3 56.53 52.14 -39.22
C PRO A 3 56.19 50.62 -39.00
N PRO A 4 56.03 50.20 -37.74
CA PRO A 4 55.82 48.82 -37.44
C PRO A 4 54.36 48.39 -37.60
N LEU A 5 54.24 47.17 -38.07
CA LEU A 5 52.97 46.44 -38.26
C LEU A 5 52.32 46.05 -36.88
N ARG A 6 51.09 46.48 -36.65
CA ARG A 6 50.31 46.07 -35.48
C ARG A 6 49.44 44.86 -35.83
N LEU A 7 49.65 43.73 -35.13
CA LEU A 7 48.76 42.58 -35.20
C LEU A 7 47.50 42.83 -34.30
N PRO A 8 46.31 42.45 -34.74
CA PRO A 8 45.13 42.48 -33.88
C PRO A 8 45.07 41.21 -32.99
N ALA A 9 44.91 41.41 -31.70
CA ALA A 9 44.62 40.36 -30.75
C ALA A 9 43.23 39.79 -31.00
N ARG A 10 43.14 38.49 -31.26
CA ARG A 10 41.89 37.76 -31.32
C ARG A 10 41.47 37.41 -29.90
N LEU A 11 40.42 38.07 -29.36
CA LEU A 11 39.68 37.65 -28.17
C LEU A 11 38.86 36.44 -28.53
N GLY A 12 39.28 35.28 -28.07
CA GLY A 12 38.45 34.07 -28.08
C GLY A 12 37.40 34.15 -26.96
N ALA A 13 36.16 34.36 -27.36
CA ALA A 13 35.01 34.24 -26.43
C ALA A 13 34.75 32.75 -26.18
N LEU A 14 35.08 32.30 -24.96
CA LEU A 14 34.73 30.96 -24.47
C LEU A 14 33.25 30.98 -24.07
N LEU A 15 32.40 30.42 -24.94
CA LEU A 15 30.97 30.23 -24.62
C LEU A 15 30.82 29.08 -23.66
N LEU A 16 30.67 29.39 -22.37
CA LEU A 16 30.37 28.40 -21.34
C LEU A 16 28.87 28.12 -21.40
N THR A 17 28.48 27.00 -22.06
CA THR A 17 27.11 26.51 -22.07
C THR A 17 26.80 25.89 -20.70
N LEU A 18 26.05 26.64 -19.89
CA LEU A 18 25.50 26.18 -18.59
C LEU A 18 24.33 25.22 -18.90
N LEU A 19 24.59 23.92 -18.78
CA LEU A 19 23.54 22.90 -18.86
C LEU A 19 22.75 22.95 -17.58
N ALA A 20 21.62 23.65 -17.58
CA ALA A 20 20.66 23.65 -16.46
C ALA A 20 20.01 22.25 -16.40
N ALA A 21 20.48 21.40 -15.50
CA ALA A 21 19.77 20.19 -15.12
C ALA A 21 18.45 20.61 -14.43
N THR A 22 17.34 20.47 -15.15
CA THR A 22 16.00 20.59 -14.55
C THR A 22 15.81 19.41 -13.64
N ALA A 23 16.13 19.57 -12.35
CA ALA A 23 15.69 18.66 -11.32
C ALA A 23 14.17 18.75 -11.28
N CYS A 24 13.50 17.68 -11.72
CA CYS A 24 12.07 17.51 -11.49
C CYS A 24 11.90 17.43 -9.98
N ALA A 25 11.54 18.54 -9.35
CA ALA A 25 11.14 18.57 -7.95
C ALA A 25 9.85 17.76 -7.87
N ALA A 26 9.91 16.58 -7.25
CA ALA A 26 8.72 15.89 -6.78
C ALA A 26 7.94 16.87 -5.90
N GLY A 27 6.68 17.10 -6.24
CA GLY A 27 5.83 18.01 -5.48
C GLY A 27 5.66 17.54 -4.03
N PRO A 28 5.27 18.42 -3.10
CA PRO A 28 5.20 18.13 -1.65
C PRO A 28 4.11 17.14 -1.25
N ASP A 29 3.48 16.40 -2.17
CA ASP A 29 2.25 15.63 -1.93
C ASP A 29 2.41 14.11 -2.11
N THR A 30 3.64 13.58 -2.09
CA THR A 30 3.91 12.14 -2.21
C THR A 30 4.35 11.48 -0.90
N ALA A 31 4.14 12.13 0.25
CA ALA A 31 4.36 11.47 1.54
C ALA A 31 3.36 10.32 1.68
N GLU A 32 3.86 9.11 1.88
CA GLU A 32 3.02 7.93 2.18
C GLU A 32 2.13 8.26 3.38
N PRO A 33 0.82 8.10 3.30
CA PRO A 33 -0.13 8.60 4.31
C PRO A 33 0.06 7.97 5.69
N PHE A 34 0.89 6.93 5.79
CA PHE A 34 1.17 6.16 7.01
C PHE A 34 2.67 5.90 7.21
N GLU A 35 3.54 6.87 6.94
CA GLU A 35 5.00 6.74 7.14
C GLU A 35 5.41 6.25 8.54
N TYR A 36 4.58 6.54 9.55
CA TYR A 36 4.80 6.10 10.93
C TYR A 36 4.39 4.64 11.21
N LEU A 37 3.76 3.96 10.24
CA LEU A 37 3.38 2.55 10.38
C LEU A 37 4.45 1.63 9.80
N GLN A 38 4.67 0.51 10.50
CA GLN A 38 5.46 -0.57 9.93
C GLN A 38 4.78 -1.09 8.67
N GLN A 39 5.60 -1.39 7.66
CA GLN A 39 5.15 -2.05 6.43
C GLN A 39 5.62 -3.50 6.41
N ALA A 40 4.84 -4.36 5.76
CA ALA A 40 5.18 -5.76 5.55
C ALA A 40 4.67 -6.23 4.20
N ASP A 41 5.25 -7.32 3.72
CA ASP A 41 4.76 -8.01 2.54
C ASP A 41 3.78 -9.10 2.97
N VAL A 42 2.68 -9.23 2.23
CA VAL A 42 1.64 -10.24 2.37
C VAL A 42 1.51 -10.96 1.05
N THR A 43 1.51 -12.28 1.07
CA THR A 43 1.28 -13.10 -0.11
C THR A 43 -0.02 -13.88 0.04
N ILE A 44 -0.90 -13.82 -0.96
CA ILE A 44 -2.11 -14.64 -1.03
C ILE A 44 -1.90 -15.74 -2.07
N LEU A 45 -2.03 -17.00 -1.64
CA LEU A 45 -2.00 -18.16 -2.51
C LEU A 45 -3.43 -18.52 -2.91
N SER A 46 -3.75 -18.40 -4.21
CA SER A 46 -5.05 -18.69 -4.78
C SER A 46 -4.89 -19.69 -5.94
N GLY A 47 -5.20 -20.95 -5.68
CA GLY A 47 -4.89 -22.04 -6.62
C GLY A 47 -3.38 -22.12 -6.90
N ASP A 48 -3.01 -22.04 -8.20
CA ASP A 48 -1.61 -22.08 -8.65
C ASP A 48 -0.99 -20.66 -8.74
N LYS A 49 -1.70 -19.63 -8.28
CA LYS A 49 -1.26 -18.23 -8.34
C LYS A 49 -0.84 -17.71 -6.98
N SER A 50 0.10 -16.78 -7.02
CA SER A 50 0.58 -16.04 -5.86
C SER A 50 0.40 -14.54 -6.13
N HIS A 51 -0.17 -13.82 -5.18
CA HIS A 51 -0.44 -12.38 -5.26
C HIS A 51 0.24 -11.67 -4.10
N GLU A 52 1.07 -10.70 -4.40
CA GLU A 52 1.86 -9.96 -3.41
C GLU A 52 1.28 -8.58 -3.17
N PHE A 53 1.23 -8.19 -1.89
CA PHE A 53 0.78 -6.87 -1.44
C PHE A 53 1.78 -6.30 -0.45
N ARG A 54 2.04 -5.00 -0.58
CA ARG A 54 2.78 -4.25 0.43
C ARG A 54 1.80 -3.51 1.32
N VAL A 55 1.75 -3.88 2.60
CA VAL A 55 0.71 -3.41 3.52
C VAL A 55 1.28 -2.62 4.70
N TRP A 56 0.50 -1.68 5.21
CA TRP A 56 0.74 -1.10 6.53
C TRP A 56 0.18 -2.01 7.61
N ILE A 57 0.86 -2.08 8.76
CA ILE A 57 0.48 -2.91 9.88
C ILE A 57 -0.30 -2.10 10.91
N ALA A 58 -1.52 -2.54 11.21
CA ALA A 58 -2.36 -2.03 12.28
C ALA A 58 -2.46 -3.06 13.41
N ASP A 59 -1.48 -3.04 14.32
CA ASP A 59 -1.31 -4.01 15.42
C ASP A 59 -1.70 -3.47 16.81
N THR A 60 -2.01 -2.19 16.93
CA THR A 60 -2.50 -1.58 18.17
C THR A 60 -3.95 -1.15 18.07
N PRO A 61 -4.70 -1.04 19.19
CA PRO A 61 -6.09 -0.57 19.17
C PRO A 61 -6.25 0.79 18.45
N LEU A 62 -5.31 1.71 18.66
CA LEU A 62 -5.35 3.03 18.03
C LEU A 62 -5.14 2.94 16.51
N ARG A 63 -4.19 2.13 16.05
CA ARG A 63 -3.94 1.91 14.62
C ARG A 63 -5.12 1.21 13.96
N ARG A 64 -5.67 0.18 14.61
CA ARG A 64 -6.87 -0.52 14.12
C ARG A 64 -8.10 0.39 14.04
N SER A 65 -8.32 1.26 15.04
CA SER A 65 -9.45 2.21 15.01
C SER A 65 -9.30 3.28 13.92
N ARG A 66 -8.07 3.64 13.56
CA ARG A 66 -7.78 4.58 12.47
C ARG A 66 -7.97 3.91 11.10
N GLY A 67 -7.43 2.71 10.91
CA GLY A 67 -7.48 2.00 9.64
C GLY A 67 -7.09 2.88 8.44
N LEU A 68 -7.73 2.66 7.30
CA LEU A 68 -7.56 3.43 6.07
C LEU A 68 -8.44 4.70 6.00
N MET A 69 -8.87 5.24 7.16
CA MET A 69 -9.62 6.50 7.19
C MET A 69 -8.86 7.65 6.54
N PHE A 70 -9.59 8.52 5.83
CA PHE A 70 -9.15 9.74 5.16
C PHE A 70 -8.25 9.52 3.93
N ILE A 71 -8.00 8.26 3.54
CA ILE A 71 -7.36 7.96 2.27
C ILE A 71 -8.32 8.23 1.11
N ARG A 72 -7.81 8.86 0.06
CA ARG A 72 -8.55 9.14 -1.17
C ARG A 72 -8.14 8.25 -2.34
N GLU A 73 -6.96 7.65 -2.25
CA GLU A 73 -6.39 6.76 -3.26
C GLU A 73 -5.64 5.63 -2.57
N LEU A 74 -5.76 4.41 -3.10
CA LEU A 74 -5.03 3.23 -2.67
C LEU A 74 -4.56 2.47 -3.91
N ALA A 75 -3.26 2.27 -4.04
CA ALA A 75 -2.70 1.53 -5.16
C ALA A 75 -3.13 0.05 -5.13
N PRO A 76 -3.25 -0.63 -6.28
CA PRO A 76 -3.76 -2.01 -6.34
C PRO A 76 -2.94 -3.05 -5.57
N ASP A 77 -1.64 -2.79 -5.39
CA ASP A 77 -0.70 -3.63 -4.66
C ASP A 77 -0.51 -3.19 -3.18
N ARG A 78 -1.31 -2.22 -2.73
CA ARG A 78 -1.25 -1.67 -1.37
C ARG A 78 -2.47 -2.06 -0.56
N GLY A 79 -2.27 -2.08 0.78
CA GLY A 79 -3.36 -2.39 1.70
C GLY A 79 -2.99 -2.12 3.15
N MET A 80 -3.87 -2.54 4.05
CA MET A 80 -3.60 -2.51 5.50
C MET A 80 -3.94 -3.87 6.09
N LEU A 81 -3.02 -4.41 6.89
CA LEU A 81 -3.19 -5.65 7.63
C LEU A 81 -3.44 -5.33 9.11
N PHE A 82 -4.62 -5.65 9.57
CA PHE A 82 -5.02 -5.56 10.97
C PHE A 82 -4.66 -6.85 11.66
N LEU A 83 -3.81 -6.79 12.69
CA LEU A 83 -3.39 -7.94 13.46
C LEU A 83 -4.06 -7.95 14.84
N TYR A 84 -4.44 -9.12 15.30
CA TYR A 84 -5.00 -9.36 16.62
C TYR A 84 -4.09 -10.28 17.43
N ASP A 85 -3.89 -9.95 18.71
CA ASP A 85 -3.06 -10.76 19.63
C ASP A 85 -3.65 -12.16 19.86
N PHE A 86 -4.98 -12.27 19.78
CA PHE A 86 -5.73 -13.50 19.92
C PHE A 86 -6.86 -13.55 18.89
N PRO A 87 -7.22 -14.73 18.36
CA PRO A 87 -8.36 -14.87 17.45
C PRO A 87 -9.65 -14.35 18.10
N GLN A 88 -10.36 -13.48 17.38
CA GLN A 88 -11.61 -12.86 17.84
C GLN A 88 -12.53 -12.55 16.67
N PHE A 89 -13.83 -12.36 16.95
CA PHE A 89 -14.72 -11.78 15.96
C PHE A 89 -14.31 -10.32 15.69
N ALA A 90 -14.20 -9.97 14.42
CA ALA A 90 -13.79 -8.65 13.96
C ALA A 90 -15.01 -7.90 13.38
N TYR A 91 -15.09 -6.61 13.72
CA TYR A 91 -16.15 -5.71 13.28
C TYR A 91 -15.53 -4.48 12.64
N PHE A 92 -15.94 -4.19 11.42
CA PHE A 92 -15.46 -3.08 10.62
C PHE A 92 -16.59 -2.18 10.18
N TRP A 93 -16.27 -1.00 9.77
CA TRP A 93 -17.14 -0.03 9.13
C TRP A 93 -16.32 0.82 8.15
N MET A 94 -16.99 1.57 7.30
CA MET A 94 -16.35 2.48 6.35
C MET A 94 -16.41 3.95 6.78
N GLN A 95 -16.64 4.22 8.09
CA GLN A 95 -16.67 5.59 8.60
C GLN A 95 -15.36 6.32 8.25
N ASN A 96 -15.47 7.52 7.69
CA ASN A 96 -14.34 8.34 7.25
C ASN A 96 -13.43 7.70 6.19
N THR A 97 -13.82 6.58 5.58
CA THR A 97 -13.07 5.91 4.50
C THR A 97 -13.68 6.27 3.17
N TYR A 98 -12.90 6.97 2.33
CA TYR A 98 -13.41 7.55 1.07
C TYR A 98 -13.30 6.60 -0.13
N VAL A 99 -12.49 5.57 -0.03
CA VAL A 99 -12.32 4.54 -1.07
C VAL A 99 -13.16 3.31 -0.75
N SER A 100 -13.68 2.65 -1.78
CA SER A 100 -14.30 1.33 -1.62
C SER A 100 -13.20 0.29 -1.44
N LEU A 101 -13.38 -0.66 -0.52
CA LEU A 101 -12.40 -1.68 -0.16
C LEU A 101 -12.99 -3.08 -0.30
N ASP A 102 -12.12 -4.06 -0.48
CA ASP A 102 -12.38 -5.47 -0.23
C ASP A 102 -11.72 -5.82 1.12
N LEU A 103 -12.48 -6.44 2.02
CA LEU A 103 -12.02 -6.91 3.33
C LEU A 103 -11.92 -8.43 3.32
N LEU A 104 -10.71 -8.95 3.58
CA LEU A 104 -10.44 -10.38 3.67
C LEU A 104 -10.23 -10.75 5.14
N PHE A 105 -11.12 -11.52 5.70
CA PHE A 105 -11.08 -11.98 7.09
C PHE A 105 -10.27 -13.28 7.19
N ILE A 106 -9.19 -13.28 7.99
CA ILE A 106 -8.16 -14.33 7.99
C ILE A 106 -8.16 -15.05 9.33
N GLY A 107 -8.43 -16.34 9.29
CA GLY A 107 -8.41 -17.22 10.45
C GLY A 107 -7.01 -17.44 11.04
N PRO A 108 -6.90 -18.06 12.22
CA PRO A 108 -5.62 -18.32 12.89
C PRO A 108 -4.73 -19.34 12.12
N ASP A 109 -5.30 -20.10 11.20
CA ASP A 109 -4.59 -21.02 10.30
C ASP A 109 -4.08 -20.33 9.02
N GLY A 110 -4.28 -19.00 8.89
CA GLY A 110 -3.91 -18.20 7.74
C GLY A 110 -4.86 -18.35 6.54
N ARG A 111 -6.02 -18.99 6.69
CA ARG A 111 -7.00 -19.07 5.62
C ARG A 111 -8.02 -17.95 5.67
N ILE A 112 -8.47 -17.52 4.52
CA ILE A 112 -9.57 -16.57 4.39
C ILE A 112 -10.86 -17.28 4.80
N VAL A 113 -11.54 -16.77 5.83
CA VAL A 113 -12.79 -17.36 6.36
C VAL A 113 -14.03 -16.74 5.72
N ASN A 114 -14.01 -15.44 5.46
CA ASN A 114 -15.02 -14.73 4.68
C ASN A 114 -14.42 -13.48 4.02
N ILE A 115 -15.14 -12.93 3.05
CA ILE A 115 -14.73 -11.75 2.29
C ILE A 115 -15.93 -10.79 2.19
N ALA A 116 -15.70 -9.51 2.42
CA ALA A 116 -16.65 -8.45 2.10
C ALA A 116 -16.10 -7.64 0.94
N GLU A 117 -16.69 -7.80 -0.24
CA GLU A 117 -16.27 -7.10 -1.45
C GLU A 117 -17.03 -5.79 -1.64
N HIS A 118 -16.38 -4.82 -2.32
CA HIS A 118 -17.00 -3.56 -2.77
C HIS A 118 -17.74 -2.82 -1.64
N THR A 119 -17.07 -2.65 -0.50
CA THR A 119 -17.65 -1.93 0.64
C THR A 119 -18.08 -0.51 0.25
N THR A 120 -19.16 -0.03 0.85
CA THR A 120 -19.69 1.31 0.55
C THR A 120 -18.91 2.37 1.33
N PRO A 121 -18.21 3.30 0.66
CA PRO A 121 -17.50 4.38 1.34
C PRO A 121 -18.40 5.17 2.30
N LEU A 122 -17.84 5.64 3.40
CA LEU A 122 -18.50 6.44 4.44
C LEU A 122 -19.68 5.73 5.18
N SER A 123 -19.96 4.47 4.87
CA SER A 123 -20.99 3.69 5.54
C SER A 123 -20.60 3.39 6.99
N THR A 124 -21.57 3.53 7.90
CA THR A 124 -21.44 3.12 9.31
C THR A 124 -22.04 1.74 9.60
N ARG A 125 -22.54 1.05 8.55
CA ARG A 125 -23.02 -0.31 8.68
C ARG A 125 -21.86 -1.23 9.06
N LEU A 126 -22.08 -2.11 10.04
CA LEU A 126 -21.08 -3.08 10.44
C LEU A 126 -20.87 -4.15 9.37
N ILE A 127 -19.60 -4.51 9.21
CA ILE A 127 -19.10 -5.60 8.38
C ILE A 127 -18.41 -6.56 9.36
N GLU A 128 -18.88 -7.80 9.45
CA GLU A 128 -18.48 -8.73 10.50
C GLU A 128 -17.72 -9.93 9.93
N SER A 129 -16.78 -10.47 10.71
CA SER A 129 -16.22 -11.77 10.41
C SER A 129 -17.21 -12.88 10.75
N GLU A 130 -17.26 -13.94 9.92
CA GLU A 130 -18.14 -15.10 10.14
C GLU A 130 -17.58 -16.09 11.16
N ALA A 131 -16.30 -15.95 11.51
CA ALA A 131 -15.60 -16.76 12.50
C ALA A 131 -14.55 -15.92 13.23
N PRO A 132 -13.97 -16.40 14.35
CA PRO A 132 -12.82 -15.75 14.96
C PRO A 132 -11.63 -15.66 13.99
N VAL A 133 -11.05 -14.47 13.86
CA VAL A 133 -9.94 -14.17 12.95
C VAL A 133 -8.70 -13.71 13.70
N ALA A 134 -7.53 -14.04 13.17
CA ALA A 134 -6.24 -13.55 13.64
C ALA A 134 -5.84 -12.24 12.95
N ALA A 135 -6.39 -11.99 11.75
CA ALA A 135 -6.12 -10.77 11.00
C ALA A 135 -7.28 -10.41 10.04
N VAL A 136 -7.26 -9.16 9.56
CA VAL A 136 -8.08 -8.71 8.43
C VAL A 136 -7.17 -7.94 7.47
N LEU A 137 -7.27 -8.22 6.18
CA LEU A 137 -6.57 -7.50 5.13
C LEU A 137 -7.57 -6.62 4.36
N GLU A 138 -7.31 -5.31 4.34
CA GLU A 138 -8.01 -4.36 3.49
C GLU A 138 -7.19 -4.05 2.25
N VAL A 139 -7.82 -4.16 1.07
CA VAL A 139 -7.26 -3.80 -0.24
C VAL A 139 -8.28 -2.99 -1.03
N ILE A 140 -7.88 -2.37 -2.13
CA ILE A 140 -8.80 -1.61 -2.97
C ILE A 140 -9.88 -2.54 -3.55
N ALA A 141 -11.13 -2.06 -3.62
CA ALA A 141 -12.25 -2.83 -4.14
C ALA A 141 -12.03 -3.34 -5.57
N GLY A 142 -12.50 -4.56 -5.82
CA GLY A 142 -12.32 -5.26 -7.09
C GLY A 142 -11.03 -6.08 -7.17
N THR A 143 -10.15 -5.97 -6.18
CA THR A 143 -8.91 -6.78 -6.08
C THR A 143 -9.24 -8.26 -5.98
N VAL A 144 -10.16 -8.62 -5.08
CA VAL A 144 -10.56 -10.02 -4.85
C VAL A 144 -11.10 -10.65 -6.14
N HIS A 145 -12.06 -9.98 -6.77
CA HIS A 145 -12.65 -10.46 -8.02
C HIS A 145 -11.63 -10.53 -9.17
N GLY A 146 -10.82 -9.46 -9.35
CA GLY A 146 -9.85 -9.35 -10.44
C GLY A 146 -8.73 -10.37 -10.37
N LEU A 147 -8.30 -10.76 -9.17
CA LEU A 147 -7.26 -11.74 -8.94
C LEU A 147 -7.79 -13.17 -8.76
N GLY A 148 -9.12 -13.34 -8.61
CA GLY A 148 -9.76 -14.62 -8.41
C GLY A 148 -9.56 -15.19 -7.00
N ILE A 149 -9.29 -14.35 -6.02
CA ILE A 149 -9.12 -14.72 -4.60
C ILE A 149 -10.47 -15.22 -4.05
N ARG A 150 -10.43 -16.23 -3.17
CA ARG A 150 -11.62 -16.90 -2.63
C ARG A 150 -11.48 -17.24 -1.16
N VAL A 151 -12.61 -17.45 -0.52
CA VAL A 151 -12.65 -18.09 0.81
C VAL A 151 -11.94 -19.45 0.75
N GLY A 152 -11.10 -19.71 1.76
CA GLY A 152 -10.25 -20.89 1.83
C GLY A 152 -8.83 -20.67 1.28
N ASP A 153 -8.59 -19.64 0.48
CA ASP A 153 -7.25 -19.26 0.02
C ASP A 153 -6.34 -18.91 1.21
N ARG A 154 -5.04 -19.08 1.01
CA ARG A 154 -4.06 -18.98 2.10
C ARG A 154 -3.32 -17.65 2.05
N VAL A 155 -3.25 -16.98 3.18
CA VAL A 155 -2.51 -15.74 3.37
C VAL A 155 -1.22 -16.04 4.14
N LEU A 156 -0.08 -15.71 3.55
CA LEU A 156 1.25 -15.88 4.13
C LEU A 156 1.73 -14.52 4.64
N GLN A 157 2.02 -14.47 5.93
CA GLN A 157 2.65 -13.32 6.55
C GLN A 157 3.32 -13.75 7.87
N SER A 158 4.52 -13.26 8.14
CA SER A 158 5.35 -13.71 9.27
C SER A 158 4.69 -13.51 10.64
N ALA A 159 3.93 -12.41 10.83
CA ALA A 159 3.23 -12.13 12.09
C ALA A 159 2.03 -13.06 12.35
N LEU A 160 1.51 -13.73 11.30
CA LEU A 160 0.48 -14.76 11.44
C LEU A 160 1.08 -16.13 11.80
N GLY A 161 2.41 -16.25 11.88
CA GLY A 161 3.09 -17.54 12.04
C GLY A 161 2.95 -18.48 10.85
N VAL A 162 2.35 -18.01 9.75
CA VAL A 162 2.10 -18.77 8.53
C VAL A 162 3.15 -18.37 7.50
N GLN A 163 4.12 -19.27 7.30
CA GLN A 163 5.17 -19.13 6.29
C GLN A 163 5.00 -20.24 5.24
N GLU A 164 5.56 -20.01 4.07
CA GLU A 164 5.67 -21.07 3.07
C GLU A 164 6.47 -22.23 3.65
N ALA A 165 5.93 -23.45 3.56
CA ALA A 165 6.69 -24.66 3.91
C ALA A 165 7.88 -24.76 2.93
N ARG A 166 9.11 -24.74 3.46
CA ARG A 166 10.34 -24.94 2.68
C ARG A 166 10.42 -26.36 2.13
#